data_67df2bcee842a9a7d2100a3651448fd9
#
_entry.id   67df2bcee842a9a7d2100a3651448fd9
#
_cell.length_a   1.000
_cell.length_b   1.000
_cell.length_c   1.000
_cell.angle_alpha   90.00
_cell.angle_beta   90.00
_cell.angle_gamma   90.00
#
_symmetry.space_group_name_H-M   'P 1'
#
loop_
_entity.id
_entity.type
_entity.pdbx_description
1 polymer ?
#
loop_
_entity_poly.entity_id
_entity_poly.type
_entity_poly.pdbx_seq_one_letter_code
_entity_poly.pdbx_strand_id
1 'polypeptide(L)'
;NKKIIELHLDVLEETSQIQSITIEDKNGEKQIENYDYVISTMPISELVEGIISEKLDEIFPKELRNIASNLPYRDFITVGLLLNSLQDPSGDRIDDTWIYIQESDVKFGRLQIFNNWSPHLVSDQKKYWVGLEYFCNRGDKLWSSTDNELIDLAKKEMSKLNLCKENDCIDATVLREPKTYPAYFDSYKQFDQLIERFNYINNLFLIGRNGMHKYNNQDHSMLTGFRAAELIVKNETSPSDKNKLWLINTEQEYHEEK
;
A
#
# COMPACT_ATOMS: atom_id res chain seq x y z
N ASN A 1 -15.78 8.24 9.29
CA ASN A 1 -14.39 7.75 9.30
C ASN A 1 -14.04 7.37 10.73
N LYS A 2 -13.71 6.11 10.95
CA LYS A 2 -13.20 5.57 12.21
C LYS A 2 -11.83 4.96 11.95
N LYS A 3 -10.88 5.12 12.87
CA LYS A 3 -9.52 4.57 12.81
C LYS A 3 -9.32 3.61 13.97
N ILE A 4 -8.81 2.41 13.71
CA ILE A 4 -8.35 1.52 14.77
C ILE A 4 -7.02 2.08 15.28
N ILE A 5 -6.92 2.27 16.61
CA ILE A 5 -5.72 2.83 17.24
C ILE A 5 -5.04 1.86 18.21
N GLU A 6 -5.78 0.90 18.77
CA GLU A 6 -5.25 -0.11 19.68
C GLU A 6 -5.94 -1.46 19.45
N LEU A 7 -5.17 -2.54 19.63
CA LEU A 7 -5.64 -3.92 19.66
C LEU A 7 -5.24 -4.52 21.00
N HIS A 8 -6.21 -4.83 21.82
CA HIS A 8 -5.99 -5.38 23.18
C HIS A 8 -5.80 -6.89 23.09
N LEU A 9 -4.56 -7.32 23.26
CA LEU A 9 -4.14 -8.70 23.16
C LEU A 9 -4.09 -9.36 24.54
N ASP A 10 -4.79 -10.48 24.68
CA ASP A 10 -4.71 -11.36 25.83
C ASP A 10 -3.85 -12.59 25.51
N VAL A 11 -3.09 -13.04 26.51
CA VAL A 11 -2.17 -14.17 26.41
C VAL A 11 -2.71 -15.31 27.25
N LEU A 12 -3.17 -16.33 26.57
CA LEU A 12 -3.60 -17.59 27.16
C LEU A 12 -2.40 -18.53 27.31
N GLU A 13 -2.54 -19.66 27.99
CA GLU A 13 -1.42 -20.57 28.30
C GLU A 13 -0.64 -21.05 27.07
N GLU A 14 -1.33 -21.33 25.95
CA GLU A 14 -0.70 -21.85 24.72
C GLU A 14 -0.93 -20.96 23.50
N THR A 15 -1.80 -19.94 23.61
CA THR A 15 -2.19 -19.09 22.48
C THR A 15 -2.43 -17.65 22.92
N SER A 16 -2.65 -16.78 21.96
CA SER A 16 -3.06 -15.39 22.21
C SER A 16 -4.27 -15.04 21.36
N GLN A 17 -5.04 -14.05 21.78
CA GLN A 17 -6.17 -13.56 21.00
C GLN A 17 -6.40 -12.06 21.22
N ILE A 18 -6.91 -11.38 20.20
CA ILE A 18 -7.40 -10.01 20.33
C ILE A 18 -8.76 -10.05 21.05
N GLN A 19 -8.85 -9.45 22.21
CA GLN A 19 -10.08 -9.37 23.02
C GLN A 19 -10.97 -8.22 22.55
N SER A 20 -10.36 -7.08 22.28
CA SER A 20 -11.08 -5.89 21.86
C SER A 20 -10.18 -4.99 21.01
N ILE A 21 -10.80 -4.05 20.32
CA ILE A 21 -10.11 -2.98 19.61
C ILE A 21 -10.59 -1.62 20.08
N THR A 22 -9.71 -0.64 20.14
CA THR A 22 -10.07 0.76 20.37
C THR A 22 -10.16 1.47 19.02
N ILE A 23 -11.30 2.05 18.76
CA ILE A 23 -11.59 2.80 17.53
C ILE A 23 -11.74 4.27 17.89
N GLU A 24 -11.07 5.15 17.14
CA GLU A 24 -11.18 6.59 17.27
C GLU A 24 -11.94 7.17 16.06
N ASP A 25 -12.91 8.03 16.32
CA ASP A 25 -13.63 8.75 15.28
C ASP A 25 -12.90 10.06 14.86
N LYS A 26 -13.48 10.78 13.88
CA LYS A 26 -12.93 12.06 13.40
C LYS A 26 -12.90 13.19 14.43
N ASN A 27 -13.64 13.05 15.54
CA ASN A 27 -13.71 14.04 16.64
C ASN A 27 -12.73 13.68 17.77
N GLY A 28 -12.01 12.55 17.66
CA GLY A 28 -11.14 12.02 18.73
C GLY A 28 -11.88 11.22 19.79
N GLU A 29 -13.17 10.91 19.60
CA GLU A 29 -13.92 10.05 20.51
C GLU A 29 -13.49 8.60 20.33
N LYS A 30 -13.13 7.96 21.46
CA LYS A 30 -12.66 6.57 21.51
C LYS A 30 -13.78 5.64 21.95
N GLN A 31 -13.89 4.51 21.27
CA GLN A 31 -14.83 3.44 21.57
C GLN A 31 -14.10 2.10 21.56
N ILE A 32 -14.36 1.25 22.58
CA ILE A 32 -13.84 -0.12 22.64
C ILE A 32 -14.93 -1.06 22.12
N GLU A 33 -14.57 -1.92 21.18
CA GLU A 33 -15.46 -2.89 20.57
C GLU A 33 -14.82 -4.30 20.61
N ASN A 34 -15.65 -5.32 20.82
CA ASN A 34 -15.24 -6.73 20.85
C ASN A 34 -15.62 -7.40 19.55
N TYR A 35 -14.75 -8.27 19.05
CA TYR A 35 -14.97 -9.04 17.82
C TYR A 35 -14.44 -10.46 17.99
N ASP A 36 -15.11 -11.42 17.35
CA ASP A 36 -14.67 -12.82 17.34
C ASP A 36 -13.39 -12.98 16.53
N TYR A 37 -13.26 -12.26 15.41
CA TYR A 37 -12.12 -12.28 14.51
C TYR A 37 -11.71 -10.88 14.05
N VAL A 38 -10.41 -10.69 13.86
CA VAL A 38 -9.82 -9.46 13.33
C VAL A 38 -9.07 -9.79 12.04
N ILE A 39 -9.48 -9.16 10.95
CA ILE A 39 -8.80 -9.26 9.66
C ILE A 39 -8.11 -7.93 9.39
N SER A 40 -6.77 -7.92 9.39
CA SER A 40 -5.97 -6.70 9.29
C SER A 40 -5.34 -6.54 7.91
N THR A 41 -5.55 -5.37 7.31
CA THR A 41 -4.82 -4.87 6.13
C THR A 41 -3.84 -3.76 6.50
N MET A 42 -3.69 -3.45 7.80
CA MET A 42 -2.81 -2.40 8.29
C MET A 42 -1.34 -2.72 7.98
N PRO A 43 -0.50 -1.72 7.71
CA PRO A 43 0.94 -1.94 7.69
C PRO A 43 1.41 -2.60 8.99
N ILE A 44 2.25 -3.61 8.89
CA ILE A 44 2.68 -4.42 10.04
C ILE A 44 3.32 -3.57 11.14
N SER A 45 4.07 -2.53 10.78
CA SER A 45 4.62 -1.58 11.75
C SER A 45 3.56 -0.91 12.61
N GLU A 46 2.46 -0.47 11.99
CA GLU A 46 1.34 0.19 12.67
C GLU A 46 0.52 -0.82 13.50
N LEU A 47 0.36 -2.04 12.98
CA LEU A 47 -0.31 -3.10 13.71
C LEU A 47 0.44 -3.43 15.01
N VAL A 48 1.76 -3.64 14.95
CA VAL A 48 2.58 -3.96 16.12
C VAL A 48 2.62 -2.80 17.11
N GLU A 49 2.70 -1.56 16.62
CA GLU A 49 2.66 -0.36 17.46
C GLU A 49 1.32 -0.22 18.21
N GLY A 50 0.22 -0.64 17.58
CA GLY A 50 -1.13 -0.59 18.16
C GLY A 50 -1.46 -1.74 19.09
N ILE A 51 -0.65 -2.78 19.22
CA ILE A 51 -0.91 -3.91 20.13
C ILE A 51 -0.65 -3.50 21.58
N ILE A 52 -1.66 -3.67 22.42
CA ILE A 52 -1.60 -3.42 23.86
C ILE A 52 -1.78 -4.74 24.60
N SER A 53 -0.85 -5.07 25.51
CA SER A 53 -0.89 -6.26 26.35
C SER A 53 -0.01 -6.07 27.60
N GLU A 54 -0.41 -6.64 28.73
CA GLU A 54 0.45 -6.71 29.91
C GLU A 54 1.70 -7.61 29.68
N LYS A 55 1.58 -8.56 28.77
CA LYS A 55 2.65 -9.50 28.38
C LYS A 55 3.23 -9.19 26.99
N LEU A 56 3.20 -7.91 26.57
CA LEU A 56 3.66 -7.52 25.24
C LEU A 56 5.11 -7.96 24.97
N ASP A 57 6.01 -7.83 25.95
CA ASP A 57 7.40 -8.20 25.79
C ASP A 57 7.64 -9.72 25.66
N GLU A 58 6.70 -10.55 26.10
CA GLU A 58 6.75 -12.01 25.91
C GLU A 58 6.36 -12.40 24.47
N ILE A 59 5.37 -11.72 23.88
CA ILE A 59 4.84 -12.02 22.54
C ILE A 59 5.64 -11.29 21.46
N PHE A 60 5.83 -9.99 21.64
CA PHE A 60 6.58 -9.11 20.75
C PHE A 60 7.75 -8.46 21.52
N PRO A 61 8.83 -9.20 21.76
CA PRO A 61 10.04 -8.64 22.35
C PRO A 61 10.51 -7.39 21.61
N LYS A 62 11.31 -6.55 22.27
CA LYS A 62 11.80 -5.29 21.69
C LYS A 62 12.47 -5.49 20.31
N GLU A 63 13.18 -6.60 20.15
CA GLU A 63 13.84 -6.97 18.88
C GLU A 63 12.84 -7.15 17.75
N LEU A 64 11.74 -7.86 18.00
CA LEU A 64 10.66 -8.04 16.99
C LEU A 64 9.92 -6.75 16.69
N ARG A 65 9.66 -5.92 17.71
CA ARG A 65 9.09 -4.59 17.50
C ARG A 65 10.00 -3.70 16.66
N ASN A 66 11.31 -3.79 16.86
CA ASN A 66 12.30 -3.09 16.03
C ASN A 66 12.29 -3.61 14.58
N ILE A 67 12.18 -4.92 14.36
CA ILE A 67 12.04 -5.48 13.01
C ILE A 67 10.78 -4.89 12.33
N ALA A 68 9.63 -4.93 13.01
CA ALA A 68 8.38 -4.43 12.48
C ALA A 68 8.42 -2.92 12.16
N SER A 69 8.98 -2.10 13.06
CA SER A 69 9.07 -0.64 12.87
C SER A 69 10.01 -0.23 11.75
N ASN A 70 11.00 -1.06 11.42
CA ASN A 70 12.00 -0.80 10.39
C ASN A 70 11.74 -1.57 9.09
N LEU A 71 10.56 -2.18 8.91
CA LEU A 71 10.20 -2.79 7.63
C LEU A 71 10.23 -1.74 6.52
N PRO A 72 10.99 -1.97 5.43
CA PRO A 72 11.17 -0.97 4.40
C PRO A 72 9.95 -0.87 3.48
N TYR A 73 9.66 0.35 3.05
CA TYR A 73 8.63 0.66 2.07
C TYR A 73 9.17 1.67 1.06
N ARG A 74 8.55 1.68 -0.10
CA ARG A 74 8.64 2.76 -1.05
C ARG A 74 7.36 3.57 -0.99
N ASP A 75 7.48 4.88 -0.92
CA ASP A 75 6.39 5.83 -1.01
C ASP A 75 6.15 6.23 -2.47
N PHE A 76 5.02 6.90 -2.71
CA PHE A 76 4.55 7.11 -4.04
C PHE A 76 3.80 8.44 -4.17
N ILE A 77 4.07 9.15 -5.25
CA ILE A 77 3.32 10.34 -5.63
C ILE A 77 2.71 10.12 -6.99
N THR A 78 1.41 10.37 -7.12
CA THR A 78 0.75 10.49 -8.41
C THR A 78 0.41 11.93 -8.70
N VAL A 79 0.90 12.45 -9.81
CA VAL A 79 0.44 13.74 -10.35
C VAL A 79 -0.55 13.46 -11.46
N GLY A 80 -1.82 13.75 -11.21
CA GLY A 80 -2.87 13.68 -12.22
C GLY A 80 -2.91 14.94 -13.06
N LEU A 81 -2.94 14.82 -14.38
CA LEU A 81 -3.10 15.93 -15.31
C LEU A 81 -4.31 15.69 -16.20
N LEU A 82 -5.20 16.68 -16.31
CA LEU A 82 -6.27 16.71 -17.30
C LEU A 82 -5.78 17.51 -18.52
N LEU A 83 -5.72 16.84 -19.69
CA LEU A 83 -5.09 17.37 -20.88
C LEU A 83 -6.11 17.57 -22.01
N ASN A 84 -5.90 18.60 -22.85
CA ASN A 84 -6.63 18.80 -24.09
C ASN A 84 -6.15 17.84 -25.19
N SER A 85 -4.88 17.45 -25.20
CA SER A 85 -4.32 16.53 -26.18
C SER A 85 -3.27 15.63 -25.56
N LEU A 86 -3.15 14.42 -26.05
CA LEU A 86 -2.13 13.45 -25.72
C LEU A 86 -1.81 12.66 -27.00
N GLN A 87 -0.53 12.55 -27.34
CA GLN A 87 -0.04 11.82 -28.50
C GLN A 87 1.34 11.24 -28.21
N ASP A 88 1.74 10.24 -28.97
CA ASP A 88 3.11 9.76 -28.93
C ASP A 88 4.06 10.77 -29.64
N PRO A 89 5.40 10.59 -29.57
CA PRO A 89 6.34 11.47 -30.24
C PRO A 89 6.20 11.51 -31.77
N SER A 90 5.56 10.53 -32.40
CA SER A 90 5.26 10.51 -33.84
C SER A 90 4.00 11.34 -34.19
N GLY A 91 3.21 11.69 -33.19
CA GLY A 91 1.92 12.38 -33.34
C GLY A 91 0.73 11.43 -33.41
N ASP A 92 0.94 10.15 -33.17
CA ASP A 92 -0.11 9.14 -33.17
C ASP A 92 -0.81 9.04 -31.81
N ARG A 93 -1.98 8.41 -31.83
CA ARG A 93 -2.74 8.11 -30.61
C ARG A 93 -2.01 7.03 -29.79
N ILE A 94 -1.97 7.21 -28.48
CA ILE A 94 -1.48 6.20 -27.55
C ILE A 94 -2.66 5.31 -27.12
N ASP A 95 -2.56 4.02 -27.41
CA ASP A 95 -3.58 3.02 -27.05
C ASP A 95 -3.26 2.22 -25.78
N ASP A 96 -2.03 2.35 -25.26
CA ASP A 96 -1.59 1.70 -24.02
C ASP A 96 -2.33 2.25 -22.80
N THR A 97 -2.61 1.37 -21.82
CA THR A 97 -3.23 1.77 -20.55
C THR A 97 -2.21 2.42 -19.62
N TRP A 98 -0.97 1.94 -19.65
CA TRP A 98 0.17 2.49 -18.93
C TRP A 98 1.46 2.28 -19.70
N ILE A 99 2.45 3.13 -19.44
CA ILE A 99 3.76 3.10 -20.11
C ILE A 99 4.84 3.27 -19.05
N TYR A 100 5.86 2.41 -19.08
CA TYR A 100 7.09 2.61 -18.30
C TYR A 100 7.98 3.63 -18.99
N ILE A 101 8.47 4.61 -18.24
CA ILE A 101 9.36 5.66 -18.70
C ILE A 101 10.78 5.34 -18.20
N GLN A 102 11.70 5.11 -19.14
CA GLN A 102 13.08 4.74 -18.84
C GLN A 102 14.10 5.85 -19.12
N GLU A 103 13.66 6.99 -19.61
CA GLU A 103 14.48 8.17 -19.85
C GLU A 103 15.09 8.68 -18.54
N SER A 104 16.42 8.77 -18.51
CA SER A 104 17.18 9.12 -17.29
C SER A 104 17.00 10.58 -16.84
N ASP A 105 16.46 11.43 -17.70
CA ASP A 105 16.33 12.87 -17.52
C ASP A 105 14.90 13.32 -17.15
N VAL A 106 13.99 12.36 -16.91
CA VAL A 106 12.68 12.54 -16.28
C VAL A 106 12.59 11.71 -15.00
N LYS A 107 11.72 12.10 -14.09
CA LYS A 107 11.62 11.48 -12.76
C LYS A 107 10.44 10.53 -12.60
N PHE A 108 9.33 10.76 -13.34
CA PHE A 108 8.25 9.81 -13.26
C PHE A 108 8.63 8.50 -13.96
N GLY A 109 8.31 7.38 -13.31
CA GLY A 109 8.67 6.04 -13.80
C GLY A 109 7.57 5.39 -14.62
N ARG A 110 6.30 5.82 -14.45
CA ARG A 110 5.16 5.30 -15.20
C ARG A 110 4.18 6.41 -15.54
N LEU A 111 3.54 6.26 -16.72
CA LEU A 111 2.42 7.07 -17.15
C LEU A 111 1.17 6.20 -17.24
N GLN A 112 0.12 6.55 -16.50
CA GLN A 112 -1.21 5.95 -16.60
C GLN A 112 -2.06 6.77 -17.55
N ILE A 113 -2.83 6.12 -18.44
CA ILE A 113 -3.80 6.75 -19.34
C ILE A 113 -5.18 6.23 -18.99
N PHE A 114 -5.91 6.95 -18.14
CA PHE A 114 -7.17 6.45 -17.56
C PHE A 114 -8.27 6.24 -18.61
N ASN A 115 -8.28 7.02 -19.70
CA ASN A 115 -9.19 6.82 -20.81
C ASN A 115 -9.13 5.39 -21.39
N ASN A 116 -7.92 4.84 -21.47
CA ASN A 116 -7.66 3.54 -22.08
C ASN A 116 -7.98 2.38 -21.11
N TRP A 117 -7.94 2.62 -19.79
CA TRP A 117 -8.38 1.66 -18.78
C TRP A 117 -9.90 1.43 -18.86
N SER A 118 -10.66 2.53 -18.90
CA SER A 118 -12.11 2.47 -19.04
C SER A 118 -12.66 3.83 -19.48
N PRO A 119 -13.58 3.89 -20.44
CA PRO A 119 -14.22 5.14 -20.84
C PRO A 119 -15.04 5.79 -19.70
N HIS A 120 -15.39 5.02 -18.66
CA HIS A 120 -16.14 5.53 -17.50
C HIS A 120 -15.26 6.27 -16.47
N LEU A 121 -13.92 6.20 -16.60
CA LEU A 121 -13.00 6.91 -15.70
C LEU A 121 -12.83 8.39 -16.05
N VAL A 122 -13.23 8.80 -17.25
CA VAL A 122 -13.10 10.17 -17.73
C VAL A 122 -14.46 10.69 -18.20
N SER A 123 -14.94 11.79 -17.61
CA SER A 123 -16.27 12.32 -17.88
C SER A 123 -16.41 12.93 -19.29
N ASP A 124 -15.37 13.59 -19.79
CA ASP A 124 -15.29 14.15 -21.14
C ASP A 124 -14.29 13.36 -21.99
N GLN A 125 -14.80 12.51 -22.88
CA GLN A 125 -14.00 11.65 -23.76
C GLN A 125 -13.13 12.41 -24.78
N LYS A 126 -13.29 13.73 -24.90
CA LYS A 126 -12.44 14.60 -25.72
C LYS A 126 -11.20 15.09 -24.97
N LYS A 127 -11.10 14.78 -23.69
CA LYS A 127 -9.98 15.09 -22.82
C LYS A 127 -9.25 13.82 -22.43
N TYR A 128 -8.00 13.97 -21.99
CA TYR A 128 -7.19 12.87 -21.49
C TYR A 128 -6.92 13.10 -20.01
N TRP A 129 -7.24 12.12 -19.20
CA TRP A 129 -6.87 12.08 -17.79
C TRP A 129 -5.70 11.14 -17.63
N VAL A 130 -4.55 11.66 -17.23
CA VAL A 130 -3.32 10.87 -17.07
C VAL A 130 -2.78 10.98 -15.65
N GLY A 131 -2.07 9.94 -15.20
CA GLY A 131 -1.39 9.90 -13.92
C GLY A 131 0.11 9.65 -14.12
N LEU A 132 0.94 10.57 -13.66
CA LEU A 132 2.39 10.44 -13.65
C LEU A 132 2.80 9.92 -12.28
N GLU A 133 3.51 8.79 -12.27
CA GLU A 133 3.87 8.06 -11.06
C GLU A 133 5.34 8.30 -10.70
N TYR A 134 5.56 8.86 -9.52
CA TYR A 134 6.88 9.17 -8.97
C TYR A 134 7.16 8.27 -7.78
N PHE A 135 8.18 7.42 -7.90
CA PHE A 135 8.67 6.60 -6.80
C PHE A 135 9.62 7.42 -5.93
N CYS A 136 9.35 7.48 -4.65
CA CYS A 136 10.10 8.31 -3.71
C CYS A 136 10.12 7.69 -2.31
N ASN A 137 10.77 8.35 -1.38
CA ASN A 137 10.68 8.03 0.04
C ASN A 137 10.20 9.25 0.82
N ARG A 138 9.49 9.03 1.90
CA ARG A 138 9.12 10.10 2.84
C ARG A 138 10.38 10.81 3.32
N GLY A 139 10.40 12.14 3.18
CA GLY A 139 11.57 12.96 3.51
C GLY A 139 12.46 13.31 2.32
N ASP A 140 12.30 12.68 1.16
CA ASP A 140 12.99 13.07 -0.07
C ASP A 140 12.57 14.49 -0.49
N LYS A 141 13.43 15.14 -1.31
CA LYS A 141 13.11 16.43 -1.91
C LYS A 141 11.80 16.38 -2.71
N LEU A 142 11.59 15.28 -3.45
CA LEU A 142 10.38 15.10 -4.26
C LEU A 142 9.12 15.00 -3.38
N TRP A 143 9.17 14.18 -2.32
CA TRP A 143 8.08 14.04 -1.35
C TRP A 143 7.71 15.37 -0.68
N SER A 144 8.72 16.19 -0.38
CA SER A 144 8.58 17.46 0.34
C SER A 144 8.23 18.64 -0.57
N SER A 145 8.20 18.44 -1.90
CA SER A 145 7.81 19.49 -2.86
C SER A 145 6.33 19.85 -2.69
N THR A 146 6.00 21.10 -2.97
CA THR A 146 4.60 21.56 -3.01
C THR A 146 3.85 20.97 -4.19
N ASP A 147 2.52 20.93 -4.13
CA ASP A 147 1.69 20.43 -5.23
C ASP A 147 1.95 21.20 -6.53
N ASN A 148 2.10 22.52 -6.45
CA ASN A 148 2.41 23.34 -7.62
C ASN A 148 3.77 23.00 -8.25
N GLU A 149 4.80 22.78 -7.44
CA GLU A 149 6.12 22.36 -7.93
C GLU A 149 6.07 20.99 -8.62
N LEU A 150 5.28 20.04 -8.08
CA LEU A 150 5.09 18.72 -8.68
C LEU A 150 4.28 18.79 -9.97
N ILE A 151 3.23 19.61 -10.03
CA ILE A 151 2.44 19.83 -11.23
C ILE A 151 3.30 20.49 -12.34
N ASP A 152 4.10 21.50 -12.00
CA ASP A 152 4.98 22.15 -12.95
C ASP A 152 6.08 21.20 -13.46
N LEU A 153 6.63 20.34 -12.57
CA LEU A 153 7.55 19.29 -12.96
C LEU A 153 6.90 18.34 -13.96
N ALA A 154 5.72 17.82 -13.63
CA ALA A 154 4.98 16.87 -14.46
C ALA A 154 4.68 17.43 -15.86
N LYS A 155 4.22 18.67 -15.96
CA LYS A 155 3.99 19.36 -17.25
C LYS A 155 5.26 19.45 -18.09
N LYS A 156 6.37 19.85 -17.47
CA LYS A 156 7.67 19.96 -18.16
C LYS A 156 8.17 18.60 -18.64
N GLU A 157 8.04 17.56 -17.83
CA GLU A 157 8.49 16.22 -18.20
C GLU A 157 7.64 15.63 -19.33
N MET A 158 6.31 15.80 -19.30
CA MET A 158 5.41 15.42 -20.40
C MET A 158 5.76 16.15 -21.71
N SER A 159 6.00 17.45 -21.61
CA SER A 159 6.38 18.25 -22.79
C SER A 159 7.75 17.84 -23.33
N LYS A 160 8.71 17.55 -22.47
CA LYS A 160 10.05 17.07 -22.83
C LYS A 160 10.02 15.76 -23.60
N LEU A 161 9.12 14.85 -23.22
CA LEU A 161 8.89 13.58 -23.92
C LEU A 161 8.03 13.74 -25.19
N ASN A 162 7.64 14.95 -25.56
CA ASN A 162 6.74 15.26 -26.67
C ASN A 162 5.37 14.57 -26.59
N LEU A 163 4.89 14.24 -25.40
CA LEU A 163 3.59 13.60 -25.17
C LEU A 163 2.44 14.61 -25.16
N CYS A 164 2.69 15.85 -24.72
CA CYS A 164 1.79 16.99 -24.79
C CYS A 164 2.57 18.31 -24.68
N LYS A 165 1.91 19.44 -24.94
CA LYS A 165 2.47 20.77 -24.61
C LYS A 165 2.10 21.14 -23.18
N GLU A 166 2.91 21.91 -22.48
CA GLU A 166 2.60 22.37 -21.11
C GLU A 166 1.25 23.08 -21.02
N ASN A 167 0.87 23.85 -22.05
CA ASN A 167 -0.38 24.57 -22.13
C ASN A 167 -1.61 23.68 -22.43
N ASP A 168 -1.43 22.43 -22.76
CA ASP A 168 -2.53 21.48 -22.96
C ASP A 168 -3.14 21.04 -21.62
N CYS A 169 -2.44 21.22 -20.51
CA CYS A 169 -2.93 20.93 -19.17
C CYS A 169 -3.94 21.99 -18.71
N ILE A 170 -5.17 21.55 -18.43
CA ILE A 170 -6.28 22.40 -18.03
C ILE A 170 -6.67 22.24 -16.56
N ASP A 171 -6.31 21.12 -15.93
CA ASP A 171 -6.52 20.86 -14.51
C ASP A 171 -5.49 19.85 -14.01
N ALA A 172 -5.21 19.84 -12.70
CA ALA A 172 -4.24 18.92 -12.11
C ALA A 172 -4.55 18.63 -10.65
N THR A 173 -4.08 17.49 -10.16
CA THR A 173 -4.14 17.08 -8.75
C THR A 173 -2.88 16.33 -8.36
N VAL A 174 -2.57 16.30 -7.05
CA VAL A 174 -1.44 15.56 -6.50
C VAL A 174 -1.92 14.67 -5.37
N LEU A 175 -1.58 13.39 -5.44
CA LEU A 175 -1.82 12.41 -4.39
C LEU A 175 -0.49 11.88 -3.86
N ARG A 176 -0.35 11.78 -2.55
CA ARG A 176 0.80 11.18 -1.87
C ARG A 176 0.35 9.98 -1.07
N GLU A 177 0.86 8.82 -1.44
CA GLU A 177 0.54 7.56 -0.78
C GLU A 177 1.79 7.03 -0.06
N PRO A 178 1.83 7.08 1.26
CA PRO A 178 2.92 6.49 2.03
C PRO A 178 2.78 4.96 2.08
N LYS A 179 3.92 4.26 2.21
CA LYS A 179 3.96 2.80 2.37
C LYS A 179 3.25 2.03 1.26
N THR A 180 3.37 2.51 0.01
CA THR A 180 2.66 1.92 -1.13
C THR A 180 3.26 0.58 -1.54
N TYR A 181 4.59 0.48 -1.52
CA TYR A 181 5.30 -0.72 -1.96
C TYR A 181 6.12 -1.29 -0.81
N PRO A 182 5.71 -2.45 -0.25
CA PRO A 182 6.59 -3.24 0.63
C PRO A 182 7.87 -3.60 -0.09
N ALA A 183 9.02 -3.43 0.56
CA ALA A 183 10.34 -3.74 0.01
C ALA A 183 11.01 -4.87 0.80
N TYR A 184 11.92 -5.62 0.15
CA TYR A 184 12.41 -6.92 0.64
C TYR A 184 13.90 -6.91 1.01
N PHE A 185 14.34 -5.85 1.69
CA PHE A 185 15.72 -5.69 2.14
C PHE A 185 15.79 -5.34 3.64
N ASP A 186 16.98 -5.18 4.18
CA ASP A 186 17.24 -4.83 5.59
C ASP A 186 16.46 -5.71 6.59
N SER A 187 15.55 -5.13 7.36
CA SER A 187 14.76 -5.81 8.41
C SER A 187 13.88 -6.92 7.86
N TYR A 188 13.51 -6.86 6.58
CA TYR A 188 12.71 -7.91 5.94
C TYR A 188 13.38 -9.29 5.98
N LYS A 189 14.72 -9.35 6.03
CA LYS A 189 15.48 -10.61 6.18
C LYS A 189 15.10 -11.41 7.44
N GLN A 190 14.49 -10.77 8.42
CA GLN A 190 14.05 -11.37 9.66
C GLN A 190 12.52 -11.44 9.79
N PHE A 191 11.82 -11.20 8.69
CA PHE A 191 10.36 -11.07 8.65
C PHE A 191 9.63 -12.35 9.08
N ASP A 192 10.20 -13.52 8.81
CA ASP A 192 9.62 -14.81 9.19
C ASP A 192 9.37 -14.92 10.70
N GLN A 193 10.19 -14.27 11.52
CA GLN A 193 10.00 -14.23 12.97
C GLN A 193 8.71 -13.49 13.37
N LEU A 194 8.33 -12.46 12.63
CA LEU A 194 7.05 -11.76 12.82
C LEU A 194 5.87 -12.61 12.37
N ILE A 195 5.97 -13.29 11.21
CA ILE A 195 4.95 -14.21 10.70
C ILE A 195 4.64 -15.27 11.75
N GLU A 196 5.68 -15.88 12.31
CA GLU A 196 5.52 -16.91 13.32
C GLU A 196 4.72 -16.38 14.52
N ARG A 197 5.05 -15.20 15.04
CA ARG A 197 4.34 -14.59 16.18
C ARG A 197 2.89 -14.25 15.86
N PHE A 198 2.61 -13.65 14.71
CA PHE A 198 1.24 -13.34 14.30
C PHE A 198 0.37 -14.59 14.15
N ASN A 199 0.94 -15.68 13.67
CA ASN A 199 0.19 -16.93 13.50
C ASN A 199 -0.27 -17.54 14.83
N TYR A 200 0.42 -17.25 15.94
CA TYR A 200 -0.01 -17.67 17.29
C TYR A 200 -1.15 -16.83 17.88
N ILE A 201 -1.54 -15.72 17.26
CA ILE A 201 -2.70 -14.93 17.66
C ILE A 201 -3.93 -15.52 16.97
N ASN A 202 -4.69 -16.38 17.64
CA ASN A 202 -5.70 -17.25 17.05
C ASN A 202 -6.72 -16.55 16.15
N ASN A 203 -7.24 -15.40 16.57
CA ASN A 203 -8.30 -14.69 15.88
C ASN A 203 -7.83 -13.51 15.00
N LEU A 204 -6.51 -13.37 14.78
CA LEU A 204 -5.95 -12.32 13.91
C LEU A 204 -5.49 -12.93 12.57
N PHE A 205 -5.96 -12.34 11.47
CA PHE A 205 -5.58 -12.71 10.11
C PHE A 205 -5.00 -11.50 9.39
N LEU A 206 -3.78 -11.64 8.85
CA LEU A 206 -3.11 -10.60 8.08
C LEU A 206 -3.33 -10.87 6.59
N ILE A 207 -3.84 -9.86 5.87
CA ILE A 207 -4.18 -9.99 4.45
C ILE A 207 -3.77 -8.75 3.65
N GLY A 208 -3.78 -8.89 2.34
CA GLY A 208 -3.52 -7.80 1.41
C GLY A 208 -2.05 -7.42 1.30
N ARG A 209 -1.77 -6.28 0.68
CA ARG A 209 -0.41 -5.81 0.42
C ARG A 209 0.31 -5.41 1.71
N ASN A 210 -0.23 -4.49 2.46
CA ASN A 210 0.42 -3.92 3.63
C ASN A 210 0.29 -4.80 4.88
N GLY A 211 -0.86 -5.49 5.05
CA GLY A 211 -1.05 -6.42 6.17
C GLY A 211 -0.13 -7.64 6.09
N MET A 212 0.34 -8.00 4.92
CA MET A 212 1.28 -9.11 4.73
C MET A 212 2.71 -8.65 4.41
N HIS A 213 2.94 -7.36 4.27
CA HIS A 213 4.20 -6.81 3.77
C HIS A 213 4.68 -7.52 2.50
N LYS A 214 3.77 -7.73 1.54
CA LYS A 214 4.03 -8.40 0.26
C LYS A 214 3.60 -7.51 -0.90
N TYR A 215 4.29 -7.61 -2.03
CA TYR A 215 3.94 -6.92 -3.28
C TYR A 215 2.70 -7.57 -3.93
N ASN A 216 1.60 -7.59 -3.20
CA ASN A 216 0.33 -8.12 -3.67
C ASN A 216 -0.38 -7.13 -4.60
N ASN A 217 -0.73 -7.56 -5.81
CA ASN A 217 -1.66 -6.87 -6.68
C ASN A 217 -3.11 -7.10 -6.20
N GLN A 218 -4.10 -6.57 -6.92
CA GLN A 218 -5.52 -6.66 -6.50
C GLN A 218 -5.98 -8.11 -6.38
N ASP A 219 -5.65 -8.95 -7.35
CA ASP A 219 -5.96 -10.38 -7.40
C ASP A 219 -5.42 -11.13 -6.18
N HIS A 220 -4.13 -10.96 -5.88
CA HIS A 220 -3.50 -11.54 -4.69
C HIS A 220 -4.16 -11.03 -3.40
N SER A 221 -4.44 -9.73 -3.31
CA SER A 221 -5.08 -9.14 -2.13
C SER A 221 -6.49 -9.68 -1.93
N MET A 222 -7.27 -9.83 -2.99
CA MET A 222 -8.60 -10.44 -2.95
C MET A 222 -8.51 -11.92 -2.53
N LEU A 223 -7.58 -12.68 -3.10
CA LEU A 223 -7.37 -14.09 -2.78
C LEU A 223 -7.01 -14.30 -1.31
N THR A 224 -6.17 -13.43 -0.73
CA THR A 224 -5.86 -13.48 0.71
C THR A 224 -7.10 -13.27 1.57
N GLY A 225 -8.00 -12.36 1.17
CA GLY A 225 -9.28 -12.12 1.84
C GLY A 225 -10.20 -13.33 1.78
N PHE A 226 -10.38 -13.93 0.60
CA PHE A 226 -11.17 -15.16 0.44
C PHE A 226 -10.61 -16.31 1.27
N ARG A 227 -9.30 -16.49 1.26
CA ARG A 227 -8.66 -17.57 2.02
C ARG A 227 -8.81 -17.36 3.54
N ALA A 228 -8.67 -16.13 4.04
CA ALA A 228 -8.89 -15.83 5.45
C ALA A 228 -10.34 -16.13 5.85
N ALA A 229 -11.32 -15.74 5.04
CA ALA A 229 -12.73 -16.05 5.28
C ALA A 229 -13.00 -17.58 5.29
N GLU A 230 -12.41 -18.34 4.37
CA GLU A 230 -12.52 -19.79 4.36
C GLU A 230 -11.97 -20.44 5.64
N LEU A 231 -10.80 -20.00 6.11
CA LEU A 231 -10.18 -20.49 7.34
C LEU A 231 -11.09 -20.22 8.56
N ILE A 232 -11.65 -19.02 8.64
CA ILE A 232 -12.57 -18.63 9.72
C ILE A 232 -13.83 -19.51 9.69
N VAL A 233 -14.49 -19.67 8.54
CA VAL A 233 -15.72 -20.45 8.40
C VAL A 233 -15.48 -21.93 8.75
N LYS A 234 -14.30 -22.47 8.43
CA LYS A 234 -13.91 -23.84 8.74
C LYS A 234 -13.35 -24.01 10.15
N ASN A 235 -13.20 -22.95 10.93
CA ASN A 235 -12.53 -22.92 12.23
C ASN A 235 -11.08 -23.44 12.17
N GLU A 236 -10.40 -23.23 11.04
CA GLU A 236 -8.99 -23.57 10.80
C GLU A 236 -8.12 -22.37 11.21
N THR A 237 -7.86 -22.20 12.51
CA THR A 237 -7.18 -21.01 13.07
C THR A 237 -5.79 -21.31 13.65
N SER A 238 -5.33 -22.56 13.50
CA SER A 238 -3.99 -22.94 13.97
C SER A 238 -2.88 -22.22 13.20
N PRO A 239 -1.66 -22.11 13.77
CA PRO A 239 -0.52 -21.52 13.07
C PRO A 239 -0.23 -22.18 11.71
N SER A 240 -0.39 -23.51 11.62
CA SER A 240 -0.19 -24.26 10.37
C SER A 240 -1.26 -23.93 9.31
N ASP A 241 -2.49 -23.66 9.72
CA ASP A 241 -3.56 -23.26 8.80
C ASP A 241 -3.32 -21.86 8.25
N LYS A 242 -2.95 -20.92 9.11
CA LYS A 242 -2.63 -19.53 8.72
C LYS A 242 -1.42 -19.43 7.82
N ASN A 243 -0.46 -20.34 7.91
CA ASN A 243 0.66 -20.42 6.97
C ASN A 243 0.21 -20.55 5.51
N LYS A 244 -0.98 -21.11 5.25
CA LYS A 244 -1.57 -21.19 3.91
C LYS A 244 -1.79 -19.79 3.27
N LEU A 245 -2.01 -18.75 4.07
CA LEU A 245 -2.13 -17.36 3.58
C LEU A 245 -0.79 -16.86 3.02
N TRP A 246 0.30 -17.20 3.69
CA TRP A 246 1.65 -16.74 3.33
C TRP A 246 2.20 -17.41 2.07
N LEU A 247 1.54 -18.49 1.58
CA LEU A 247 1.87 -19.14 0.31
C LEU A 247 1.27 -18.43 -0.92
N ILE A 248 0.39 -17.46 -0.70
CA ILE A 248 -0.14 -16.62 -1.79
C ILE A 248 0.91 -15.59 -2.14
N ASN A 249 1.23 -15.49 -3.45
CA ASN A 249 2.28 -14.63 -3.99
C ASN A 249 3.62 -14.81 -3.25
N THR A 250 4.44 -15.75 -3.73
CA THR A 250 5.74 -16.09 -3.15
C THR A 250 6.91 -15.35 -3.79
N GLU A 251 6.64 -14.38 -4.68
CA GLU A 251 7.67 -13.54 -5.28
C GLU A 251 8.40 -12.73 -4.21
N GLN A 252 9.72 -12.72 -4.27
CA GLN A 252 10.61 -12.03 -3.32
C GLN A 252 11.43 -10.92 -3.99
N GLU A 253 11.18 -10.65 -5.27
CA GLU A 253 11.86 -9.59 -6.00
C GLU A 253 11.03 -8.31 -5.93
N TYR A 254 11.70 -7.20 -5.71
CA TYR A 254 11.11 -5.88 -5.80
C TYR A 254 11.21 -5.39 -7.24
N HIS A 255 10.07 -5.15 -7.88
CA HIS A 255 10.02 -4.85 -9.33
C HIS A 255 10.06 -3.35 -9.67
N GLU A 256 10.03 -2.46 -8.68
CA GLU A 256 9.95 -1.01 -8.88
C GLU A 256 11.25 -0.34 -8.41
N GLU A 257 12.29 -0.45 -9.25
CA GLU A 257 13.58 0.21 -9.05
C GLU A 257 13.67 1.45 -9.93
N LYS A 258 13.32 2.63 -9.41
CA LYS A 258 13.74 3.88 -10.04
C LYS A 258 13.93 5.01 -9.05
#